data_9ecacd82c17cea94caed2f157c1457e7
#
_entry.id   9ecacd82c17cea94caed2f157c1457e7
#
_cell.length_a   1.000
_cell.length_b   1.000
_cell.length_c   1.000
_cell.angle_alpha   90.00
_cell.angle_beta   90.00
_cell.angle_gamma   90.00
#
_symmetry.space_group_name_H-M   'P 1'
#
loop_
_entity.id
_entity.type
_entity.pdbx_description
1 polymer ?
#
loop_
_entity_poly.entity_id
_entity_poly.type
_entity_poly.pdbx_seq_one_letter_code
_entity_poly.pdbx_strand_id
1 'polypeptide(L)'
;RGLERAFTVSAASLPALVDAAGPLLSRGSSVVTLTFDSARVYPGYGWMGPLKAALEASVRALAVELGERGVRVNAISSGPMSTTAAGAIPGFEELSRSWSEVAPLGWDTGDATAVARTAVALLSTWMPATSGQTIHVDGGACVVGRAR
;
A
#
# COMPACT_ATOMS: atom_id res chain seq x y z
N ARG A 1 -5.21 -23.72 1.10
CA ARG A 1 -3.89 -23.58 0.40
C ARG A 1 -3.75 -22.22 -0.32
N GLY A 2 -4.74 -21.77 -1.11
CA GLY A 2 -4.64 -20.49 -1.82
C GLY A 2 -4.61 -19.27 -0.92
N LEU A 3 -5.50 -19.19 0.06
CA LEU A 3 -5.59 -18.07 0.99
C LEU A 3 -4.37 -17.97 1.92
N GLU A 4 -3.88 -19.09 2.43
CA GLU A 4 -2.67 -19.14 3.26
C GLU A 4 -1.45 -18.59 2.51
N ARG A 5 -1.27 -19.03 1.26
CA ARG A 5 -0.19 -18.51 0.41
C ARG A 5 -0.34 -17.02 0.12
N ALA A 6 -1.56 -16.59 -0.18
CA ALA A 6 -1.85 -15.17 -0.40
C ALA A 6 -1.57 -14.33 0.85
N PHE A 7 -1.95 -14.81 2.06
CA PHE A 7 -1.63 -14.16 3.33
C PHE A 7 -0.12 -14.07 3.55
N THR A 8 0.60 -15.18 3.36
CA THR A 8 2.06 -15.21 3.54
C THR A 8 2.75 -14.20 2.65
N VAL A 9 2.36 -14.11 1.37
CA VAL A 9 3.00 -13.22 0.40
C VAL A 9 2.55 -11.77 0.55
N SER A 10 1.24 -11.53 0.78
CA SER A 10 0.69 -10.17 0.72
C SER A 10 0.65 -9.44 2.07
N ALA A 11 0.72 -10.14 3.18
CA ALA A 11 0.66 -9.54 4.51
C ALA A 11 1.84 -9.93 5.41
N ALA A 12 2.09 -11.23 5.62
CA ALA A 12 3.12 -11.71 6.53
C ALA A 12 4.55 -11.49 6.02
N SER A 13 4.73 -11.23 4.74
CA SER A 13 6.05 -10.94 4.16
C SER A 13 6.67 -9.65 4.71
N LEU A 14 5.86 -8.61 5.03
CA LEU A 14 6.39 -7.36 5.57
C LEU A 14 7.07 -7.56 6.93
N PRO A 15 6.40 -8.09 7.97
CA PRO A 15 7.07 -8.33 9.25
C PRO A 15 8.25 -9.28 9.13
N ALA A 16 8.16 -10.33 8.31
CA ALA A 16 9.27 -11.26 8.09
C ALA A 16 10.50 -10.59 7.46
N LEU A 17 10.31 -9.70 6.46
CA LEU A 17 11.40 -8.94 5.85
C LEU A 17 11.99 -7.91 6.82
N VAL A 18 11.16 -7.26 7.62
CA VAL A 18 11.59 -6.29 8.64
C VAL A 18 12.40 -6.98 9.73
N ASP A 19 11.98 -8.15 10.18
CA ASP A 19 12.74 -8.97 11.15
C ASP A 19 14.11 -9.37 10.59
N ALA A 20 14.14 -9.91 9.38
CA ALA A 20 15.36 -10.28 8.70
C ALA A 20 16.31 -9.08 8.46
N ALA A 21 15.76 -7.90 8.16
CA ALA A 21 16.52 -6.68 8.00
C ALA A 21 16.88 -5.98 9.33
N GLY A 22 16.35 -6.46 10.43
CA GLY A 22 16.49 -5.86 11.76
C GLY A 22 17.89 -5.39 12.15
N PRO A 23 18.96 -6.18 11.89
CA PRO A 23 20.33 -5.76 12.15
C PRO A 23 20.81 -4.55 11.31
N LEU A 24 20.18 -4.30 10.17
CA LEU A 24 20.52 -3.19 9.27
C LEU A 24 19.69 -1.92 9.56
N LEU A 25 18.58 -2.05 10.27
CA LEU A 25 17.70 -0.93 10.59
C LEU A 25 18.24 -0.14 11.78
N SER A 26 18.48 1.13 11.57
CA SER A 26 19.02 2.06 12.58
C SER A 26 18.22 3.35 12.59
N ARG A 27 18.54 4.27 13.49
CA ARG A 27 17.93 5.60 13.56
C ARG A 27 18.04 6.32 12.21
N GLY A 28 16.89 6.80 11.71
CA GLY A 28 16.75 7.41 10.40
C GLY A 28 16.35 6.44 9.28
N SER A 29 16.39 5.12 9.51
CA SER A 29 15.88 4.15 8.53
C SER A 29 14.38 4.35 8.30
N SER A 30 13.93 4.01 7.09
CA SER A 30 12.53 4.04 6.71
C SER A 30 12.15 2.79 5.91
N VAL A 31 11.01 2.24 6.23
CA VAL A 31 10.39 1.10 5.54
C VAL A 31 9.11 1.59 4.87
N VAL A 32 8.93 1.25 3.61
CA VAL A 32 7.70 1.56 2.84
C VAL A 32 7.20 0.29 2.18
N THR A 33 5.91 0.04 2.30
CA THR A 33 5.22 -1.04 1.59
C THR A 33 4.13 -0.48 0.67
N LEU A 34 3.72 -1.30 -0.31
CA LEU A 34 2.62 -0.97 -1.20
C LEU A 34 1.36 -1.74 -0.77
N THR A 35 0.27 -1.01 -0.63
CA THR A 35 -1.05 -1.57 -0.34
C THR A 35 -2.07 -1.10 -1.37
N PHE A 36 -3.31 -1.52 -1.18
CA PHE A 36 -4.48 -1.02 -1.87
C PHE A 36 -5.56 -0.76 -0.84
N ASP A 37 -6.33 0.32 -0.96
CA ASP A 37 -7.27 0.80 0.04
C ASP A 37 -8.11 -0.34 0.66
N SER A 38 -7.87 -0.62 1.92
CA SER A 38 -8.57 -1.67 2.68
C SER A 38 -9.80 -1.16 3.42
N ALA A 39 -10.04 0.16 3.43
CA ALA A 39 -11.17 0.77 4.10
C ALA A 39 -12.49 0.58 3.32
N ARG A 40 -12.40 0.15 2.06
CA ARG A 40 -13.53 -0.08 1.16
C ARG A 40 -13.51 -1.46 0.55
N VAL A 41 -14.69 -1.93 0.14
CA VAL A 41 -14.84 -3.16 -0.62
C VAL A 41 -14.89 -2.82 -2.12
N TYR A 42 -13.96 -3.38 -2.86
CA TYR A 42 -13.91 -3.23 -4.32
C TYR A 42 -14.43 -4.53 -4.97
N PRO A 43 -15.49 -4.46 -5.78
CA PRO A 43 -16.00 -5.63 -6.50
C PRO A 43 -14.89 -6.30 -7.32
N GLY A 44 -14.82 -7.64 -7.27
CA GLY A 44 -13.78 -8.40 -7.96
C GLY A 44 -12.43 -8.52 -7.22
N TYR A 45 -12.14 -7.67 -6.22
CA TYR A 45 -10.88 -7.75 -5.46
C TYR A 45 -10.85 -8.88 -4.42
N GLY A 46 -12.01 -9.37 -4.02
CA GLY A 46 -12.17 -10.56 -3.18
C GLY A 46 -11.41 -10.50 -1.86
N TRP A 47 -10.75 -11.60 -1.52
CA TRP A 47 -9.98 -11.74 -0.28
C TRP A 47 -8.70 -10.89 -0.23
N MET A 48 -8.29 -10.28 -1.33
CA MET A 48 -7.15 -9.35 -1.30
C MET A 48 -7.43 -8.13 -0.42
N GLY A 49 -8.67 -7.64 -0.32
CA GLY A 49 -9.05 -6.57 0.60
C GLY A 49 -8.69 -6.89 2.06
N PRO A 50 -9.21 -7.98 2.66
CA PRO A 50 -8.80 -8.41 4.01
C PRO A 50 -7.30 -8.63 4.18
N LEU A 51 -6.60 -9.12 3.16
CA LEU A 51 -5.15 -9.28 3.20
C LEU A 51 -4.42 -7.92 3.24
N LYS A 52 -4.91 -6.93 2.51
CA LYS A 52 -4.38 -5.56 2.57
C LYS A 52 -4.67 -4.89 3.91
N ALA A 53 -5.83 -5.15 4.51
CA ALA A 53 -6.13 -4.69 5.87
C ALA A 53 -5.13 -5.27 6.91
N ALA A 54 -4.78 -6.55 6.78
CA ALA A 54 -3.78 -7.19 7.62
C ALA A 54 -2.38 -6.57 7.41
N LEU A 55 -2.00 -6.27 6.16
CA LEU A 55 -0.74 -5.59 5.84
C LEU A 55 -0.70 -4.19 6.47
N GLU A 56 -1.76 -3.40 6.35
CA GLU A 56 -1.84 -2.05 6.92
C GLU A 56 -1.84 -2.08 8.45
N ALA A 57 -2.45 -3.08 9.07
CA ALA A 57 -2.36 -3.32 10.51
C ALA A 57 -0.91 -3.63 10.93
N SER A 58 -0.19 -4.43 10.15
CA SER A 58 1.23 -4.73 10.39
C SER A 58 2.11 -3.49 10.29
N VAL A 59 1.82 -2.58 9.35
CA VAL A 59 2.52 -1.27 9.25
C VAL A 59 2.39 -0.48 10.55
N ARG A 60 1.18 -0.40 11.13
CA ARG A 60 0.97 0.31 12.39
C ARG A 60 1.69 -0.35 13.57
N ALA A 61 1.63 -1.68 13.66
CA ALA A 61 2.32 -2.43 14.69
C ALA A 61 3.84 -2.23 14.63
N LEU A 62 4.42 -2.39 13.45
CA LEU A 62 5.87 -2.20 13.23
C LEU A 62 6.31 -0.74 13.45
N ALA A 63 5.45 0.24 13.14
CA ALA A 63 5.75 1.64 13.41
C ALA A 63 5.89 1.93 14.90
N VAL A 64 5.07 1.28 15.74
CA VAL A 64 5.16 1.37 17.21
C VAL A 64 6.40 0.62 17.70
N GLU A 65 6.59 -0.62 17.29
CA GLU A 65 7.69 -1.48 17.73
C GLU A 65 9.07 -0.88 17.41
N LEU A 66 9.23 -0.33 16.19
CA LEU A 66 10.51 0.19 15.72
C LEU A 66 10.72 1.68 16.02
N GLY A 67 9.69 2.36 16.52
CA GLY A 67 9.70 3.80 16.77
C GLY A 67 10.77 4.23 17.75
N GLU A 68 11.00 3.50 18.84
CA GLU A 68 12.04 3.78 19.83
C GLU A 68 13.46 3.70 19.22
N ARG A 69 13.63 2.85 18.19
CA ARG A 69 14.87 2.75 17.42
C ARG A 69 15.01 3.89 16.39
N GLY A 70 14.01 4.74 16.26
CA GLY A 70 13.98 5.83 15.28
C GLY A 70 13.79 5.36 13.84
N VAL A 71 13.17 4.20 13.63
CA VAL A 71 12.81 3.65 12.32
C VAL A 71 11.35 3.98 12.01
N ARG A 72 11.08 4.48 10.82
CA ARG A 72 9.72 4.79 10.33
C ARG A 72 9.19 3.68 9.43
N VAL A 73 7.91 3.37 9.55
CA VAL A 73 7.25 2.35 8.74
C VAL A 73 5.94 2.91 8.19
N ASN A 74 5.77 2.94 6.88
CA ASN A 74 4.57 3.49 6.23
C ASN A 74 4.11 2.61 5.06
N ALA A 75 2.88 2.81 4.64
CA ALA A 75 2.31 2.22 3.44
C ALA A 75 1.93 3.30 2.42
N ILE A 76 1.98 2.95 1.15
CA ILE A 76 1.38 3.72 0.05
C ILE A 76 0.21 2.90 -0.50
N SER A 77 -0.99 3.47 -0.43
CA SER A 77 -2.16 2.94 -1.11
C SER A 77 -2.28 3.59 -2.48
N SER A 78 -1.84 2.89 -3.51
CA SER A 78 -1.93 3.39 -4.88
C SER A 78 -3.28 3.07 -5.52
N GLY A 79 -3.70 3.87 -6.50
CA GLY A 79 -4.68 3.43 -7.48
C GLY A 79 -4.20 2.18 -8.24
N PRO A 80 -5.05 1.57 -9.07
CA PRO A 80 -4.67 0.39 -9.86
C PRO A 80 -3.46 0.67 -10.75
N MET A 81 -2.48 -0.23 -10.72
CA MET A 81 -1.26 -0.14 -11.53
C MET A 81 -1.16 -1.35 -12.46
N SER A 82 -0.87 -1.12 -13.73
CA SER A 82 -0.68 -2.16 -14.75
C SER A 82 0.64 -2.90 -14.52
N THR A 83 0.60 -3.93 -13.67
CA THR A 83 1.73 -4.80 -13.35
C THR A 83 1.41 -6.24 -13.71
N THR A 84 2.44 -7.09 -13.84
CA THR A 84 2.25 -8.52 -14.05
C THR A 84 1.35 -9.15 -12.97
N ALA A 85 1.51 -8.74 -11.72
CA ALA A 85 0.68 -9.21 -10.61
C ALA A 85 -0.78 -8.74 -10.71
N ALA A 86 -1.01 -7.51 -11.14
CA ALA A 86 -2.33 -6.94 -11.33
C ALA A 86 -3.11 -7.64 -12.46
N GLY A 87 -2.43 -8.01 -13.55
CA GLY A 87 -3.03 -8.76 -14.65
C GLY A 87 -3.56 -10.15 -14.28
N ALA A 88 -3.16 -10.68 -13.13
CA ALA A 88 -3.71 -11.94 -12.59
C ALA A 88 -4.97 -11.73 -11.74
N ILE A 89 -5.40 -10.49 -11.48
CA ILE A 89 -6.59 -10.18 -10.70
C ILE A 89 -7.82 -10.18 -11.62
N PRO A 90 -8.82 -11.05 -11.39
CA PRO A 90 -10.05 -11.03 -12.17
C PRO A 90 -10.73 -9.65 -12.09
N GLY A 91 -11.14 -9.09 -13.22
CA GLY A 91 -11.81 -7.77 -13.24
C GLY A 91 -10.87 -6.56 -13.12
N PHE A 92 -9.55 -6.73 -13.24
CA PHE A 92 -8.59 -5.62 -13.16
C PHE A 92 -8.85 -4.52 -14.19
N GLU A 93 -9.21 -4.88 -15.43
CA GLU A 93 -9.52 -3.90 -16.48
C GLU A 93 -10.74 -3.03 -16.13
N GLU A 94 -11.78 -3.64 -15.59
CA GLU A 94 -12.99 -2.96 -15.14
C GLU A 94 -12.69 -2.01 -13.96
N LEU A 95 -11.92 -2.50 -12.98
CA LEU A 95 -11.45 -1.70 -11.86
C LEU A 95 -10.63 -0.49 -12.36
N SER A 96 -9.71 -0.69 -13.29
CA SER A 96 -8.85 0.37 -13.85
C SER A 96 -9.66 1.43 -14.58
N ARG A 97 -10.64 1.01 -15.39
CA ARG A 97 -11.53 1.93 -16.10
C ARG A 97 -12.37 2.74 -15.13
N SER A 98 -13.04 2.09 -14.18
CA SER A 98 -13.87 2.77 -13.18
C SER A 98 -13.04 3.72 -12.28
N TRP A 99 -11.76 3.41 -12.07
CA TRP A 99 -10.89 4.28 -11.30
C TRP A 99 -10.58 5.58 -12.03
N SER A 100 -10.23 5.50 -13.31
CA SER A 100 -9.94 6.67 -14.14
C SER A 100 -11.15 7.60 -14.28
N GLU A 101 -12.37 7.05 -14.25
CA GLU A 101 -13.62 7.84 -14.29
C GLU A 101 -13.92 8.54 -12.96
N VAL A 102 -13.49 7.97 -11.83
CA VAL A 102 -13.83 8.46 -10.48
C VAL A 102 -12.74 9.37 -9.93
N ALA A 103 -11.47 9.14 -10.27
CA ALA A 103 -10.35 9.90 -9.73
C ALA A 103 -10.38 11.36 -10.19
N PRO A 104 -10.56 12.38 -9.29
CA PRO A 104 -10.68 13.78 -9.69
C PRO A 104 -9.46 14.35 -10.42
N LEU A 105 -8.26 13.83 -10.13
CA LEU A 105 -7.02 14.20 -10.79
C LEU A 105 -6.73 13.37 -12.04
N GLY A 106 -7.64 12.45 -12.39
CA GLY A 106 -7.37 11.39 -13.35
C GLY A 106 -6.44 10.33 -12.76
N TRP A 107 -6.31 9.20 -13.45
CA TRP A 107 -5.41 8.12 -13.07
C TRP A 107 -4.94 7.38 -14.32
N ASP A 108 -3.62 7.33 -14.52
CA ASP A 108 -2.98 6.51 -15.54
C ASP A 108 -2.37 5.27 -14.87
N THR A 109 -2.91 4.11 -15.18
CA THR A 109 -2.43 2.83 -14.62
C THR A 109 -1.03 2.44 -15.09
N GLY A 110 -0.53 3.04 -16.16
CA GLY A 110 0.81 2.82 -16.70
C GLY A 110 1.87 3.75 -16.11
N ASP A 111 1.47 4.85 -15.45
CA ASP A 111 2.41 5.83 -14.89
C ASP A 111 2.61 5.65 -13.39
N ALA A 112 3.76 5.12 -13.00
CA ALA A 112 4.16 4.95 -11.61
C ALA A 112 4.80 6.20 -10.97
N THR A 113 4.93 7.32 -11.68
CA THR A 113 5.70 8.50 -11.24
C THR A 113 5.18 9.06 -9.92
N ALA A 114 3.87 9.20 -9.75
CA ALA A 114 3.28 9.74 -8.52
C ALA A 114 3.59 8.83 -7.31
N VAL A 115 3.43 7.52 -7.48
CA VAL A 115 3.74 6.52 -6.46
C VAL A 115 5.22 6.52 -6.11
N ALA A 116 6.10 6.56 -7.11
CA ALA A 116 7.54 6.59 -6.93
C ALA A 116 8.00 7.86 -6.17
N ARG A 117 7.47 9.03 -6.53
CA ARG A 117 7.78 10.29 -5.82
C ARG A 117 7.34 10.25 -4.35
N THR A 118 6.17 9.70 -4.08
CA THR A 118 5.69 9.51 -2.70
C THR A 118 6.58 8.53 -1.93
N ALA A 119 7.03 7.44 -2.56
CA ALA A 119 7.97 6.51 -1.95
C ALA A 119 9.30 7.21 -1.61
N VAL A 120 9.84 8.02 -2.53
CA VAL A 120 11.05 8.82 -2.27
C VAL A 120 10.85 9.76 -1.08
N ALA A 121 9.71 10.46 -1.00
CA ALA A 121 9.42 11.36 0.11
C ALA A 121 9.37 10.62 1.46
N LEU A 122 8.69 9.46 1.51
CA LEU A 122 8.59 8.64 2.72
C LEU A 122 9.92 7.99 3.12
N LEU A 123 10.76 7.62 2.17
CA LEU A 123 12.07 7.02 2.42
C LEU A 123 13.14 8.06 2.78
N SER A 124 12.94 9.31 2.42
CA SER A 124 13.87 10.42 2.67
C SER A 124 13.65 11.06 4.05
N THR A 125 14.42 12.10 4.33
CA THR A 125 14.29 12.96 5.52
C THR A 125 13.21 14.05 5.40
N TRP A 126 12.46 14.09 4.29
CA TRP A 126 11.42 15.11 4.08
C TRP A 126 10.19 14.89 4.96
N MET A 127 9.94 13.65 5.38
CA MET A 127 8.81 13.31 6.25
C MET A 127 9.29 12.65 7.56
N PRO A 128 10.05 13.37 8.40
CA PRO A 128 10.79 12.75 9.51
C PRO A 128 9.89 12.28 10.66
N ALA A 129 8.68 12.80 10.77
CA ALA A 129 7.72 12.48 11.82
C ALA A 129 6.53 11.65 11.31
N THR A 130 6.61 11.09 10.09
CA THR A 130 5.54 10.29 9.49
C THR A 130 5.86 8.81 9.66
N SER A 131 5.09 8.11 10.49
CA SER A 131 5.20 6.67 10.73
C SER A 131 3.83 6.07 11.04
N GLY A 132 3.60 4.83 10.65
CA GLY A 132 2.34 4.12 10.85
C GLY A 132 1.21 4.57 9.91
N GLN A 133 1.51 5.34 8.88
CA GLN A 133 0.51 5.92 7.98
C GLN A 133 0.33 5.11 6.70
N THR A 134 -0.89 5.12 6.19
CA THR A 134 -1.21 4.72 4.82
C THR A 134 -1.49 5.98 4.00
N ILE A 135 -0.60 6.30 3.08
CA ILE A 135 -0.71 7.48 2.22
C ILE A 135 -1.39 7.08 0.91
N HIS A 136 -2.51 7.71 0.60
CA HIS A 136 -3.21 7.47 -0.65
C HIS A 136 -2.56 8.24 -1.81
N VAL A 137 -2.26 7.50 -2.88
CA VAL A 137 -1.76 8.02 -4.15
C VAL A 137 -2.62 7.39 -5.25
N ASP A 138 -3.77 7.95 -5.48
CA ASP A 138 -4.87 7.32 -6.20
C ASP A 138 -5.71 8.30 -7.04
N GLY A 139 -5.18 9.50 -7.28
CA GLY A 139 -5.88 10.57 -7.98
C GLY A 139 -7.05 11.17 -7.21
N GLY A 140 -7.17 10.89 -5.89
CA GLY A 140 -8.27 11.32 -5.04
C GLY A 140 -9.50 10.42 -5.12
N ALA A 141 -9.42 9.26 -5.75
CA ALA A 141 -10.55 8.33 -5.88
C ALA A 141 -11.09 7.85 -4.53
N CYS A 142 -10.22 7.69 -3.52
CA CYS A 142 -10.59 7.20 -2.20
C CYS A 142 -11.53 8.14 -1.42
N VAL A 143 -11.62 9.43 -1.77
CA VAL A 143 -12.48 10.40 -1.07
C VAL A 143 -13.77 10.70 -1.82
N VAL A 144 -13.93 10.20 -3.03
CA VAL A 144 -15.14 10.40 -3.82
C VAL A 144 -16.25 9.47 -3.33
N GLY A 145 -17.35 10.07 -2.85
CA GLY A 145 -18.59 9.35 -2.58
C GLY A 145 -19.20 8.84 -3.89
N ARG A 146 -19.50 7.55 -3.99
CA ARG A 146 -20.28 7.04 -5.13
C ARG A 146 -21.75 7.38 -4.90
N ALA A 147 -22.36 8.11 -5.81
CA ALA A 147 -23.82 8.12 -5.91
C ALA A 147 -24.28 6.68 -6.20
N ARG A 148 -25.28 6.20 -5.46
CA ARG A 148 -25.93 4.90 -5.69
C ARG A 148 -26.78 4.95 -6.94
#